data_29df294fd1b937de5c744294f5442c65
#
_entry.id   29df294fd1b937de5c744294f5442c65
#
_cell.length_a   1.000
_cell.length_b   1.000
_cell.length_c   1.000
_cell.angle_alpha   90.00
_cell.angle_beta   90.00
_cell.angle_gamma   90.00
#
_symmetry.space_group_name_H-M   'P 1'
#
loop_
_entity.id
_entity.type
_entity.pdbx_description
1 polymer ?
#
loop_
_entity_poly.entity_id
_entity_poly.type
_entity_poly.pdbx_seq_one_letter_code
_entity_poly.pdbx_strand_id
1 'polypeptide(L)'
;AKDILFSDGKYISLELIDSETGKSLKDLVTPNLSETYHDKSKLIAGNANAKEKIVIFSDPLCAFCKDYVRDVIKYVNKNTNDIALYYYHFPLMALHPASAPLSKLVEVAKHKGIKDIELKVYETDWEKYFDVKSVDEKKILEAFNKEFKTSIKLEEISAKEINALLEEDISMGEEVLVSGTPTIFINGVKDASRLKYET
;
A
#
# COMPACT_ATOMS: atom_id res chain seq x y z
N ALA A 1 1.42 -11.74 -10.31
CA ALA A 1 1.91 -11.89 -8.93
C ALA A 1 2.86 -13.08 -8.86
N LYS A 2 3.97 -12.94 -8.14
CA LYS A 2 4.89 -14.03 -7.80
C LYS A 2 4.41 -14.70 -6.52
N ASP A 3 4.50 -16.02 -6.44
CA ASP A 3 4.19 -16.75 -5.20
C ASP A 3 5.33 -17.71 -4.85
N ILE A 4 5.45 -18.02 -3.56
CA ILE A 4 6.43 -18.97 -3.03
C ILE A 4 5.74 -20.32 -2.92
N LEU A 5 6.34 -21.32 -3.55
CA LEU A 5 5.93 -22.71 -3.46
C LEU A 5 7.02 -23.51 -2.74
N PHE A 6 6.61 -24.36 -1.84
CA PHE A 6 7.50 -25.31 -1.15
C PHE A 6 7.35 -26.70 -1.77
N SER A 7 8.45 -27.39 -1.97
CA SER A 7 8.41 -28.76 -2.52
C SER A 7 9.51 -29.63 -1.91
N ASP A 8 9.18 -30.89 -1.64
CA ASP A 8 10.13 -31.96 -1.33
C ASP A 8 10.53 -32.79 -2.55
N GLY A 9 10.14 -32.32 -3.76
CA GLY A 9 10.36 -33.00 -5.04
C GLY A 9 9.22 -33.96 -5.44
N LYS A 10 8.27 -34.24 -4.55
CA LYS A 10 7.09 -35.09 -4.82
C LYS A 10 5.79 -34.35 -4.57
N TYR A 11 5.75 -33.51 -3.55
CA TYR A 11 4.58 -32.71 -3.17
C TYR A 11 4.87 -31.23 -3.31
N ILE A 12 3.83 -30.44 -3.53
CA ILE A 12 3.90 -28.97 -3.57
C ILE A 12 2.95 -28.46 -2.50
N SER A 13 3.42 -27.53 -1.66
CA SER A 13 2.64 -26.80 -0.68
C SER A 13 2.69 -25.30 -0.93
N LEU A 14 1.57 -24.64 -0.78
CA LEU A 14 1.47 -23.18 -0.83
C LEU A 14 1.91 -22.51 0.48
N GLU A 15 1.96 -23.27 1.57
CA GLU A 15 2.30 -22.76 2.90
C GLU A 15 3.04 -23.83 3.71
N LEU A 16 4.11 -23.43 4.40
CA LEU A 16 4.75 -24.22 5.45
C LEU A 16 4.82 -23.37 6.70
N ILE A 17 4.36 -23.93 7.80
CA ILE A 17 4.36 -23.28 9.11
C ILE A 17 5.32 -24.05 10.02
N ASP A 18 6.23 -23.31 10.64
CA ASP A 18 7.08 -23.82 11.70
C ASP A 18 6.22 -24.24 12.89
N SER A 19 6.25 -25.53 13.24
CA SER A 19 5.39 -26.10 14.27
C SER A 19 5.72 -25.66 15.69
N GLU A 20 6.93 -25.16 15.92
CA GLU A 20 7.37 -24.67 17.24
C GLU A 20 7.02 -23.21 17.44
N THR A 21 7.19 -22.40 16.39
CA THR A 21 7.02 -20.94 16.47
C THR A 21 5.68 -20.44 15.91
N GLY A 22 4.97 -21.27 15.15
CA GLY A 22 3.74 -20.91 14.45
C GLY A 22 3.95 -19.92 13.28
N LYS A 23 5.20 -19.65 12.88
CA LYS A 23 5.53 -18.69 11.82
C LYS A 23 5.50 -19.34 10.45
N SER A 24 5.06 -18.57 9.46
CA SER A 24 5.15 -18.98 8.05
C SER A 24 6.62 -18.98 7.59
N LEU A 25 7.03 -20.03 6.88
CA LEU A 25 8.32 -20.05 6.22
C LEU A 25 8.40 -19.03 5.06
N LYS A 26 7.29 -18.57 4.52
CA LYS A 26 7.27 -17.48 3.54
C LYS A 26 7.92 -16.20 4.09
N ASP A 27 7.71 -15.92 5.37
CA ASP A 27 8.31 -14.73 6.01
C ASP A 27 9.84 -14.80 6.10
N LEU A 28 10.41 -16.01 6.16
CA LEU A 28 11.86 -16.22 6.20
C LEU A 28 12.56 -16.02 4.84
N VAL A 29 11.80 -16.19 3.74
CA VAL A 29 12.34 -16.07 2.37
C VAL A 29 11.95 -14.75 1.69
N THR A 30 11.16 -13.91 2.37
CA THR A 30 10.85 -12.56 1.89
C THR A 30 12.14 -11.73 1.89
N PRO A 31 12.52 -11.12 0.75
CA PRO A 31 13.71 -10.27 0.69
C PRO A 31 13.59 -9.07 1.63
N ASN A 32 14.72 -8.65 2.21
CA ASN A 32 14.78 -7.36 2.88
C ASN A 32 14.73 -6.23 1.85
N LEU A 33 14.10 -5.12 2.23
CA LEU A 33 14.09 -3.94 1.38
C LEU A 33 15.48 -3.28 1.33
N SER A 34 15.85 -2.83 0.15
CA SER A 34 17.00 -1.96 -0.07
C SER A 34 16.65 -0.48 0.13
N GLU A 35 17.65 0.39 0.12
CA GLU A 35 17.47 1.85 0.21
C GLU A 35 16.61 2.44 -0.94
N THR A 36 16.46 1.73 -2.06
CA THR A 36 15.62 2.16 -3.19
C THR A 36 14.14 2.31 -2.82
N TYR A 37 13.70 1.63 -1.76
CA TYR A 37 12.34 1.76 -1.23
C TYR A 37 12.13 2.99 -0.34
N HIS A 38 13.17 3.79 -0.12
CA HIS A 38 13.10 5.06 0.62
C HIS A 38 13.05 6.28 -0.31
N ASP A 39 12.38 6.17 -1.45
CA ASP A 39 12.21 7.27 -2.40
C ASP A 39 11.40 8.41 -1.76
N LYS A 40 11.90 9.64 -1.90
CA LYS A 40 11.26 10.84 -1.32
C LYS A 40 9.85 11.09 -1.86
N SER A 41 9.55 10.68 -3.09
CA SER A 41 8.22 10.80 -3.68
C SER A 41 7.18 9.91 -2.99
N LYS A 42 7.65 8.84 -2.32
CA LYS A 42 6.83 7.89 -1.56
C LYS A 42 6.71 8.22 -0.08
N LEU A 43 7.44 9.24 0.41
CA LEU A 43 7.33 9.69 1.81
C LEU A 43 5.99 10.39 2.03
N ILE A 44 5.14 9.83 2.88
CA ILE A 44 3.81 10.37 3.19
C ILE A 44 3.70 10.94 4.60
N ALA A 45 4.61 10.57 5.51
CA ALA A 45 4.65 11.09 6.87
C ALA A 45 6.06 10.99 7.47
N GLY A 46 6.34 11.84 8.46
CA GLY A 46 7.63 11.85 9.14
C GLY A 46 8.74 12.58 8.38
N ASN A 47 9.99 12.17 8.63
CA ASN A 47 11.18 12.82 8.09
C ASN A 47 12.07 11.81 7.35
N ALA A 48 12.43 12.10 6.10
CA ALA A 48 13.30 11.24 5.29
C ALA A 48 14.66 10.91 5.97
N ASN A 49 15.15 11.78 6.85
CA ASN A 49 16.39 11.57 7.60
C ASN A 49 16.20 10.84 8.94
N ALA A 50 14.96 10.47 9.30
CA ALA A 50 14.67 9.70 10.49
C ALA A 50 15.42 8.36 10.48
N LYS A 51 15.79 7.87 11.66
CA LYS A 51 16.51 6.61 11.82
C LYS A 51 15.64 5.42 11.45
N GLU A 52 14.40 5.45 11.93
CA GLU A 52 13.46 4.34 11.70
C GLU A 52 12.71 4.56 10.37
N LYS A 53 12.66 3.50 9.55
CA LYS A 53 12.00 3.52 8.24
C LYS A 53 10.88 2.50 8.21
N ILE A 54 9.67 2.97 7.91
CA ILE A 54 8.51 2.12 7.65
C ILE A 54 8.18 2.20 6.17
N VAL A 55 8.04 1.06 5.52
CA VAL A 55 7.53 0.96 4.14
C VAL A 55 6.26 0.13 4.16
N ILE A 56 5.19 0.65 3.57
CA ILE A 56 3.89 -0.03 3.50
C ILE A 56 3.48 -0.19 2.03
N PHE A 57 3.13 -1.42 1.66
CA PHE A 57 2.38 -1.72 0.44
C PHE A 57 0.91 -1.88 0.80
N SER A 58 0.04 -1.11 0.17
CA SER A 58 -1.34 -1.02 0.62
C SER A 58 -2.35 -0.82 -0.51
N ASP A 59 -3.59 -1.25 -0.25
CA ASP A 59 -4.75 -1.11 -1.11
C ASP A 59 -5.77 -0.19 -0.43
N PRO A 60 -6.22 0.91 -1.06
CA PRO A 60 -7.13 1.87 -0.45
C PRO A 60 -8.53 1.31 -0.12
N LEU A 61 -8.91 0.16 -0.70
CA LEU A 61 -10.19 -0.50 -0.44
C LEU A 61 -10.08 -1.74 0.45
N CYS A 62 -8.86 -2.13 0.84
CA CYS A 62 -8.66 -3.25 1.75
C CYS A 62 -9.10 -2.89 3.18
N ALA A 63 -10.02 -3.68 3.75
CA ALA A 63 -10.54 -3.46 5.09
C ALA A 63 -9.44 -3.44 6.17
N PHE A 64 -8.47 -4.36 6.09
CA PHE A 64 -7.33 -4.41 7.02
C PHE A 64 -6.39 -3.20 6.86
N CYS A 65 -6.29 -2.63 5.66
CA CYS A 65 -5.50 -1.43 5.41
C CYS A 65 -6.15 -0.19 6.00
N LYS A 66 -7.48 -0.12 5.98
CA LYS A 66 -8.24 1.05 6.41
C LYS A 66 -7.87 1.50 7.83
N ASP A 67 -7.84 0.57 8.77
CA ASP A 67 -7.50 0.88 10.16
C ASP A 67 -5.99 1.00 10.34
N TYR A 68 -5.23 0.02 9.87
CA TYR A 68 -3.78 -0.03 10.07
C TYR A 68 -3.05 1.19 9.49
N VAL A 69 -3.25 1.50 8.20
CA VAL A 69 -2.52 2.60 7.53
C VAL A 69 -2.86 3.95 8.14
N ARG A 70 -4.15 4.15 8.45
CA ARG A 70 -4.62 5.37 9.14
C ARG A 70 -3.91 5.57 10.48
N ASP A 71 -3.82 4.51 11.27
CA ASP A 71 -3.24 4.59 12.62
C ASP A 71 -1.73 4.77 12.56
N VAL A 72 -1.02 4.09 11.64
CA VAL A 72 0.42 4.31 11.40
C VAL A 72 0.70 5.74 10.96
N ILE A 73 -0.05 6.30 10.01
CA ILE A 73 0.14 7.69 9.57
C ILE A 73 -0.03 8.64 10.76
N LYS A 74 -1.07 8.45 11.58
CA LYS A 74 -1.31 9.27 12.77
C LYS A 74 -0.21 9.13 13.82
N TYR A 75 0.32 7.91 13.99
CA TYR A 75 1.43 7.65 14.90
C TYR A 75 2.71 8.34 14.42
N VAL A 76 3.08 8.18 13.17
CA VAL A 76 4.27 8.81 12.58
C VAL A 76 4.17 10.33 12.61
N ASN A 77 3.00 10.91 12.37
CA ASN A 77 2.78 12.35 12.46
C ASN A 77 2.98 12.92 13.88
N LYS A 78 2.88 12.09 14.90
CA LYS A 78 3.24 12.47 16.29
C LYS A 78 4.73 12.29 16.58
N ASN A 79 5.45 11.48 15.79
CA ASN A 79 6.85 11.10 16.01
C ASN A 79 7.70 11.44 14.76
N THR A 80 7.48 12.60 14.16
CA THR A 80 8.04 12.99 12.86
C THR A 80 9.57 13.03 12.79
N ASN A 81 10.26 13.19 13.92
CA ASN A 81 11.72 13.22 13.93
C ASN A 81 12.36 11.82 13.94
N ASP A 82 11.63 10.84 14.41
CA ASP A 82 12.16 9.51 14.71
C ASP A 82 11.83 8.50 13.59
N ILE A 83 10.74 8.72 12.84
CA ILE A 83 10.20 7.78 11.88
C ILE A 83 9.96 8.45 10.53
N ALA A 84 10.27 7.72 9.45
CA ALA A 84 9.85 8.04 8.07
C ALA A 84 8.92 6.95 7.56
N LEU A 85 7.77 7.34 7.01
CA LEU A 85 6.78 6.43 6.45
C LEU A 85 6.71 6.59 4.93
N TYR A 86 7.03 5.52 4.21
CA TYR A 86 6.95 5.41 2.77
C TYR A 86 5.76 4.54 2.37
N TYR A 87 5.01 4.97 1.38
CA TYR A 87 3.78 4.33 0.95
C TYR A 87 3.85 3.96 -0.52
N TYR A 88 3.53 2.72 -0.82
CA TYR A 88 3.45 2.15 -2.16
C TYR A 88 2.05 1.61 -2.41
N HIS A 89 1.47 1.96 -3.54
CA HIS A 89 0.19 1.40 -3.97
C HIS A 89 0.34 -0.06 -4.38
N PHE A 90 -0.49 -0.91 -3.81
CA PHE A 90 -0.57 -2.32 -4.20
C PHE A 90 -2.03 -2.77 -4.27
N PRO A 91 -2.78 -2.31 -5.30
CA PRO A 91 -4.21 -2.61 -5.43
C PRO A 91 -4.43 -4.10 -5.71
N LEU A 92 -5.25 -4.74 -4.89
CA LEU A 92 -5.66 -6.13 -5.04
C LEU A 92 -6.82 -6.24 -6.05
N MET A 93 -6.55 -5.99 -7.33
CA MET A 93 -7.55 -5.86 -8.39
C MET A 93 -8.48 -7.06 -8.54
N ALA A 94 -8.04 -8.26 -8.16
CA ALA A 94 -8.88 -9.46 -8.16
C ALA A 94 -9.96 -9.45 -7.05
N LEU A 95 -9.70 -8.75 -5.94
CA LEU A 95 -10.62 -8.62 -4.81
C LEU A 95 -11.39 -7.29 -4.85
N HIS A 96 -10.70 -6.21 -5.21
CA HIS A 96 -11.20 -4.85 -5.24
C HIS A 96 -10.86 -4.20 -6.60
N PRO A 97 -11.59 -4.49 -7.68
CA PRO A 97 -11.30 -3.94 -9.01
C PRO A 97 -11.26 -2.39 -9.06
N ALA A 98 -12.03 -1.73 -8.18
CA ALA A 98 -12.04 -0.27 -8.07
C ALA A 98 -10.78 0.32 -7.42
N SER A 99 -9.89 -0.48 -6.82
CA SER A 99 -8.69 0.01 -6.13
C SER A 99 -7.70 0.68 -7.06
N ALA A 100 -7.48 0.15 -8.27
CA ALA A 100 -6.51 0.71 -9.19
C ALA A 100 -6.92 2.14 -9.67
N PRO A 101 -8.15 2.39 -10.13
CA PRO A 101 -8.61 3.76 -10.40
C PRO A 101 -8.50 4.69 -9.19
N LEU A 102 -8.86 4.20 -8.00
CA LEU A 102 -8.78 5.00 -6.77
C LEU A 102 -7.32 5.34 -6.41
N SER A 103 -6.38 4.40 -6.55
CA SER A 103 -4.95 4.65 -6.35
C SER A 103 -4.40 5.70 -7.31
N LYS A 104 -4.81 5.66 -8.59
CA LYS A 104 -4.44 6.69 -9.58
C LYS A 104 -4.97 8.06 -9.19
N LEU A 105 -6.20 8.15 -8.67
CA LEU A 105 -6.77 9.40 -8.17
C LEU A 105 -5.98 9.96 -6.98
N VAL A 106 -5.50 9.11 -6.09
CA VAL A 106 -4.62 9.52 -4.98
C VAL A 106 -3.34 10.15 -5.52
N GLU A 107 -2.66 9.51 -6.47
CA GLU A 107 -1.43 10.07 -7.07
C GLU A 107 -1.68 11.39 -7.81
N VAL A 108 -2.75 11.51 -8.59
CA VAL A 108 -3.11 12.78 -9.24
C VAL A 108 -3.38 13.87 -8.20
N ALA A 109 -4.12 13.55 -7.13
CA ALA A 109 -4.41 14.50 -6.05
C ALA A 109 -3.14 14.95 -5.32
N LYS A 110 -2.20 14.04 -5.07
CA LYS A 110 -0.90 14.32 -4.50
C LYS A 110 -0.08 15.26 -5.40
N HIS A 111 -0.01 15.00 -6.69
CA HIS A 111 0.64 15.89 -7.68
C HIS A 111 -0.01 17.28 -7.75
N LYS A 112 -1.32 17.39 -7.46
CA LYS A 112 -2.01 18.67 -7.34
C LYS A 112 -1.80 19.36 -5.98
N GLY A 113 -0.98 18.78 -5.09
CA GLY A 113 -0.61 19.34 -3.79
C GLY A 113 -1.69 19.17 -2.71
N ILE A 114 -2.60 18.22 -2.86
CA ILE A 114 -3.59 17.90 -1.82
C ILE A 114 -2.88 17.15 -0.70
N LYS A 115 -2.78 17.81 0.44
CA LYS A 115 -2.07 17.27 1.60
C LYS A 115 -2.85 16.14 2.26
N ASP A 116 -2.12 15.19 2.80
CA ASP A 116 -2.63 14.06 3.59
C ASP A 116 -3.68 13.23 2.85
N ILE A 117 -3.57 13.17 1.51
CA ILE A 117 -4.58 12.49 0.69
C ILE A 117 -4.64 10.99 0.98
N GLU A 118 -3.50 10.36 1.25
CA GLU A 118 -3.43 8.96 1.62
C GLU A 118 -4.22 8.70 2.92
N LEU A 119 -4.05 9.55 3.95
CA LEU A 119 -4.83 9.43 5.19
C LEU A 119 -6.32 9.59 4.94
N LYS A 120 -6.71 10.64 4.21
CA LYS A 120 -8.11 10.97 3.92
C LYS A 120 -8.83 9.87 3.16
N VAL A 121 -8.14 9.21 2.22
CA VAL A 121 -8.70 8.08 1.45
C VAL A 121 -9.06 6.92 2.36
N TYR A 122 -8.24 6.63 3.38
CA TYR A 122 -8.54 5.59 4.37
C TYR A 122 -9.58 6.01 5.41
N GLU A 123 -9.84 7.30 5.59
CA GLU A 123 -10.91 7.82 6.46
C GLU A 123 -12.28 7.84 5.75
N THR A 124 -12.30 7.70 4.42
CA THR A 124 -13.52 7.73 3.62
C THR A 124 -14.15 6.33 3.51
N ASP A 125 -15.46 6.27 3.62
CA ASP A 125 -16.25 5.05 3.40
C ASP A 125 -16.72 4.99 1.95
N TRP A 126 -15.88 4.39 1.09
CA TRP A 126 -16.09 4.35 -0.36
C TRP A 126 -17.28 3.50 -0.78
N GLU A 127 -17.68 2.49 0.01
CA GLU A 127 -18.83 1.65 -0.30
C GLU A 127 -20.16 2.44 -0.35
N LYS A 128 -20.20 3.60 0.28
CA LYS A 128 -21.34 4.54 0.17
C LYS A 128 -21.46 5.23 -1.19
N TYR A 129 -20.37 5.25 -1.96
CA TYR A 129 -20.31 6.01 -3.22
C TYR A 129 -20.37 5.10 -4.44
N PHE A 130 -19.70 3.95 -4.39
CA PHE A 130 -19.63 3.02 -5.52
C PHE A 130 -19.43 1.56 -5.05
N ASP A 131 -19.72 0.63 -5.94
CA ASP A 131 -19.42 -0.78 -5.72
C ASP A 131 -17.92 -1.04 -5.90
N VAL A 132 -17.23 -1.42 -4.81
CA VAL A 132 -15.79 -1.69 -4.79
C VAL A 132 -15.38 -2.89 -5.64
N LYS A 133 -16.35 -3.76 -5.99
CA LYS A 133 -16.18 -4.94 -6.85
C LYS A 133 -16.42 -4.66 -8.33
N SER A 134 -16.69 -3.41 -8.69
CA SER A 134 -16.96 -3.00 -10.06
C SER A 134 -16.03 -1.86 -10.48
N VAL A 135 -15.53 -1.91 -11.72
CA VAL A 135 -14.73 -0.82 -12.29
C VAL A 135 -15.65 0.13 -13.04
N ASP A 136 -16.06 1.20 -12.38
CA ASP A 136 -16.73 2.34 -12.99
C ASP A 136 -15.89 3.59 -12.73
N GLU A 137 -14.90 3.83 -13.60
CA GLU A 137 -13.94 4.93 -13.43
C GLU A 137 -14.61 6.29 -13.32
N LYS A 138 -15.73 6.52 -14.04
CA LYS A 138 -16.46 7.78 -13.96
C LYS A 138 -17.08 7.98 -12.58
N LYS A 139 -17.75 6.95 -12.08
CA LYS A 139 -18.40 7.01 -10.77
C LYS A 139 -17.37 7.14 -9.63
N ILE A 140 -16.23 6.43 -9.73
CA ILE A 140 -15.12 6.55 -8.77
C ILE A 140 -14.55 7.96 -8.80
N LEU A 141 -14.32 8.53 -9.99
CA LEU A 141 -13.84 9.90 -10.19
C LEU A 141 -14.81 10.95 -9.62
N GLU A 142 -16.10 10.81 -9.91
CA GLU A 142 -17.13 11.71 -9.38
C GLU A 142 -17.19 11.66 -7.85
N ALA A 143 -17.14 10.46 -7.28
CA ALA A 143 -17.12 10.25 -5.84
C ALA A 143 -15.88 10.92 -5.19
N PHE A 144 -14.71 10.71 -5.76
CA PHE A 144 -13.46 11.30 -5.29
C PHE A 144 -13.48 12.82 -5.36
N ASN A 145 -13.89 13.37 -6.49
CA ASN A 145 -14.00 14.81 -6.70
C ASN A 145 -14.99 15.46 -5.72
N LYS A 146 -16.11 14.79 -5.47
CA LYS A 146 -17.12 15.24 -4.51
C LYS A 146 -16.57 15.25 -3.08
N GLU A 147 -15.93 14.14 -2.66
CA GLU A 147 -15.42 13.95 -1.30
C GLU A 147 -14.33 14.97 -0.97
N PHE A 148 -13.36 15.13 -1.87
CA PHE A 148 -12.19 15.97 -1.63
C PHE A 148 -12.28 17.37 -2.25
N LYS A 149 -13.45 17.71 -2.84
CA LYS A 149 -13.68 19.01 -3.51
C LYS A 149 -12.65 19.31 -4.58
N THR A 150 -12.31 18.29 -5.36
CA THR A 150 -11.37 18.38 -6.47
C THR A 150 -12.08 18.48 -7.81
N SER A 151 -11.34 18.73 -8.88
CA SER A 151 -11.82 18.78 -10.26
C SER A 151 -10.89 17.96 -11.18
N ILE A 152 -10.49 16.77 -10.71
CA ILE A 152 -9.68 15.84 -11.48
C ILE A 152 -10.51 15.35 -12.68
N LYS A 153 -9.85 15.21 -13.84
CA LYS A 153 -10.47 14.72 -15.07
C LYS A 153 -10.03 13.30 -15.38
N LEU A 154 -10.81 12.61 -16.19
CA LEU A 154 -10.54 11.22 -16.58
C LEU A 154 -9.20 11.10 -17.32
N GLU A 155 -8.84 12.10 -18.14
CA GLU A 155 -7.58 12.12 -18.87
C GLU A 155 -6.37 12.16 -17.93
N GLU A 156 -6.51 12.78 -16.75
CA GLU A 156 -5.42 12.88 -15.78
C GLU A 156 -5.10 11.53 -15.13
N ILE A 157 -6.12 10.72 -14.80
CA ILE A 157 -5.92 9.37 -14.24
C ILE A 157 -5.51 8.34 -15.31
N SER A 158 -5.79 8.65 -16.58
CA SER A 158 -5.39 7.84 -17.73
C SER A 158 -4.02 8.24 -18.29
N ALA A 159 -3.40 9.29 -17.75
CA ALA A 159 -2.10 9.76 -18.18
C ALA A 159 -1.03 8.66 -18.06
N LYS A 160 -0.11 8.63 -19.04
CA LYS A 160 0.93 7.59 -19.09
C LYS A 160 1.79 7.59 -17.83
N GLU A 161 2.11 8.77 -17.31
CA GLU A 161 2.90 8.95 -16.08
C GLU A 161 2.23 8.33 -14.86
N ILE A 162 0.92 8.52 -14.69
CA ILE A 162 0.17 7.98 -13.56
C ILE A 162 0.05 6.45 -13.65
N ASN A 163 -0.15 5.93 -14.86
CA ASN A 163 -0.15 4.47 -15.06
C ASN A 163 1.23 3.88 -14.74
N ALA A 164 2.31 4.51 -15.20
CA ALA A 164 3.68 4.05 -14.96
C ALA A 164 4.02 4.06 -13.46
N LEU A 165 3.61 5.10 -12.70
CA LEU A 165 3.82 5.16 -11.25
C LEU A 165 3.12 4.02 -10.52
N LEU A 166 1.86 3.70 -10.89
CA LEU A 166 1.14 2.59 -10.27
C LEU A 166 1.76 1.23 -10.63
N GLU A 167 2.16 1.05 -11.90
CA GLU A 167 2.83 -0.17 -12.35
C GLU A 167 4.18 -0.37 -11.67
N GLU A 168 4.95 0.70 -11.46
CA GLU A 168 6.20 0.68 -10.72
C GLU A 168 5.98 0.25 -9.26
N ASP A 169 5.01 0.83 -8.56
CA ASP A 169 4.68 0.46 -7.19
C ASP A 169 4.31 -1.03 -7.06
N ILE A 170 3.49 -1.52 -7.99
CA ILE A 170 3.11 -2.94 -8.04
C ILE A 170 4.34 -3.82 -8.29
N SER A 171 5.18 -3.44 -9.27
CA SER A 171 6.41 -4.18 -9.60
C SER A 171 7.36 -4.25 -8.41
N MET A 172 7.58 -3.14 -7.72
CA MET A 172 8.40 -3.09 -6.51
C MET A 172 7.85 -3.99 -5.41
N GLY A 173 6.54 -4.03 -5.22
CA GLY A 173 5.90 -4.96 -4.28
C GLY A 173 6.11 -6.42 -4.69
N GLU A 174 5.98 -6.75 -5.98
CA GLU A 174 6.20 -8.10 -6.49
C GLU A 174 7.66 -8.57 -6.34
N GLU A 175 8.63 -7.65 -6.44
CA GLU A 175 10.06 -7.96 -6.24
C GLU A 175 10.35 -8.46 -4.82
N VAL A 176 9.60 -7.95 -3.83
CA VAL A 176 9.76 -8.33 -2.43
C VAL A 176 8.62 -9.24 -1.94
N LEU A 177 7.98 -9.92 -2.89
CA LEU A 177 7.00 -10.98 -2.65
C LEU A 177 5.77 -10.51 -1.84
N VAL A 178 5.32 -9.29 -2.09
CA VAL A 178 4.02 -8.82 -1.58
C VAL A 178 2.92 -9.64 -2.24
N SER A 179 2.15 -10.37 -1.44
CA SER A 179 1.03 -11.21 -1.89
C SER A 179 -0.33 -10.76 -1.33
N GLY A 180 -0.32 -9.75 -0.47
CA GLY A 180 -1.52 -9.20 0.15
C GLY A 180 -1.23 -7.88 0.84
N THR A 181 -2.29 -7.20 1.29
CA THR A 181 -2.19 -5.89 1.94
C THR A 181 -2.91 -5.84 3.29
N PRO A 182 -2.42 -5.03 4.24
CA PRO A 182 -1.17 -4.30 4.17
C PRO A 182 0.03 -5.23 4.35
N THR A 183 1.10 -5.02 3.57
CA THR A 183 2.41 -5.62 3.83
C THR A 183 3.35 -4.52 4.31
N ILE A 184 4.01 -4.76 5.44
CA ILE A 184 4.78 -3.76 6.17
C ILE A 184 6.21 -4.24 6.31
N PHE A 185 7.14 -3.31 6.13
CA PHE A 185 8.56 -3.50 6.41
C PHE A 185 9.02 -2.41 7.38
N ILE A 186 9.77 -2.80 8.39
CA ILE A 186 10.40 -1.90 9.37
C ILE A 186 11.90 -2.07 9.24
N ASN A 187 12.60 -0.99 8.93
CA ASN A 187 14.06 -1.00 8.67
C ASN A 187 14.47 -2.10 7.67
N GLY A 188 13.66 -2.25 6.62
CA GLY A 188 13.88 -3.21 5.55
C GLY A 188 13.40 -4.64 5.84
N VAL A 189 13.02 -4.97 7.06
CA VAL A 189 12.57 -6.32 7.44
C VAL A 189 11.05 -6.40 7.49
N LYS A 190 10.48 -7.43 6.86
CA LYS A 190 9.03 -7.65 6.87
C LYS A 190 8.51 -7.84 8.30
N ASP A 191 7.51 -7.05 8.68
CA ASP A 191 6.79 -7.19 9.95
C ASP A 191 5.50 -8.00 9.78
N ALA A 192 5.59 -9.30 10.05
CA ALA A 192 4.43 -10.20 10.00
C ALA A 192 3.40 -9.91 11.11
N SER A 193 3.84 -9.29 12.23
CA SER A 193 2.95 -8.97 13.36
C SER A 193 2.09 -7.73 13.12
N ARG A 194 2.54 -6.82 12.23
CA ARG A 194 1.92 -5.52 11.95
C ARG A 194 1.82 -4.58 13.17
N LEU A 195 2.56 -4.83 14.23
CA LEU A 195 2.46 -4.09 15.50
C LEU A 195 3.79 -3.45 15.94
N LYS A 196 4.91 -3.75 15.25
CA LYS A 196 6.24 -3.28 15.68
C LYS A 196 6.48 -1.79 15.51
N TYR A 197 5.61 -1.06 14.83
CA TYR A 197 5.79 0.40 14.68
C TYR A 197 5.56 1.16 15.99
N GLU A 198 4.95 0.53 17.00
CA GLU A 198 4.69 1.11 18.32
C GLU A 198 5.80 0.80 19.35
N THR A 199 6.75 -0.06 18.99
CA THR A 199 7.86 -0.50 19.88
C THR A 199 9.20 0.09 19.46
#